data_ce5cc39da34a4f8f8f0271a0f3a4af27
#
_entry.id   ce5cc39da34a4f8f8f0271a0f3a4af27
#
_cell.length_a   1.000
_cell.length_b   1.000
_cell.length_c   1.000
_cell.angle_alpha   90.00
_cell.angle_beta   90.00
_cell.angle_gamma   90.00
#
_symmetry.space_group_name_H-M   'P 1'
#
loop_
_entity.id
_entity.type
_entity.pdbx_description
1 polymer ?
#
loop_
_entity_poly.entity_id
_entity_poly.type
_entity_poly.pdbx_seq_one_letter_code
_entity_poly.pdbx_strand_id
1 'polypeptide(L)'
;MKAIKTEIPGVVLLEPEVFGDARGYFMERFSQRQFDELVGPVRFVQDNESKSRYGVVRGLHFQKGEYAQAKLVSVVRGRVLDVAVYIRRGSPTFGRHVAALLDGENKRQLFIPRGFAHGFAVLSDEAVFQYKCDNYYAPGSEGGIAWDDPALAIDWRLPAGEILLSEKDRRHPQLADAPELFEYDRP
;
A
#
# COMPACT_ATOMS: atom_id res chain seq x y z
N MET A 1 -13.54 15.16 -1.28
CA MET A 1 -12.60 14.07 -1.64
C MET A 1 -12.90 13.59 -3.04
N LYS A 2 -11.91 13.21 -3.86
CA LYS A 2 -12.05 12.72 -5.24
C LYS A 2 -11.40 11.33 -5.35
N ALA A 3 -12.07 10.39 -6.00
CA ALA A 3 -11.55 9.06 -6.28
C ALA A 3 -11.03 8.97 -7.72
N ILE A 4 -9.82 8.46 -7.90
CA ILE A 4 -9.18 8.22 -9.18
C ILE A 4 -8.93 6.73 -9.32
N LYS A 5 -9.53 6.12 -10.33
CA LYS A 5 -9.31 4.69 -10.64
C LYS A 5 -7.89 4.51 -11.18
N THR A 6 -7.25 3.43 -10.76
CA THR A 6 -5.94 3.03 -11.28
C THR A 6 -6.08 2.00 -12.40
N GLU A 7 -4.96 1.58 -12.96
CA GLU A 7 -4.91 0.59 -14.04
C GLU A 7 -5.34 -0.82 -13.59
N ILE A 8 -5.27 -1.11 -12.29
CA ILE A 8 -5.69 -2.38 -11.72
C ILE A 8 -7.00 -2.18 -10.96
N PRO A 9 -8.07 -2.87 -11.33
CA PRO A 9 -9.36 -2.74 -10.67
C PRO A 9 -9.28 -2.97 -9.15
N GLY A 10 -10.00 -2.14 -8.42
CA GLY A 10 -10.07 -2.18 -6.96
C GLY A 10 -9.05 -1.29 -6.23
N VAL A 11 -7.89 -1.01 -6.82
CA VAL A 11 -6.96 -0.02 -6.26
C VAL A 11 -7.44 1.38 -6.64
N VAL A 12 -7.60 2.25 -5.65
CA VAL A 12 -8.15 3.60 -5.84
C VAL A 12 -7.25 4.64 -5.19
N LEU A 13 -6.85 5.65 -5.96
CA LEU A 13 -6.16 6.82 -5.42
C LEU A 13 -7.19 7.86 -4.98
N LEU A 14 -7.12 8.30 -3.73
CA LEU A 14 -7.99 9.30 -3.16
C LEU A 14 -7.25 10.63 -3.01
N GLU A 15 -7.84 11.71 -3.53
CA GLU A 15 -7.37 13.07 -3.34
C GLU A 15 -8.30 13.80 -2.38
N PRO A 16 -7.86 14.13 -1.15
CA PRO A 16 -8.67 14.89 -0.22
C PRO A 16 -8.79 16.35 -0.68
N GLU A 17 -9.84 17.01 -0.24
CA GLU A 17 -9.95 18.46 -0.34
C GLU A 17 -9.20 19.10 0.82
N VAL A 18 -8.28 20.02 0.52
CA VAL A 18 -7.44 20.71 1.50
C VAL A 18 -7.77 22.18 1.50
N PHE A 19 -8.15 22.72 2.65
CA PHE A 19 -8.48 24.13 2.85
C PHE A 19 -7.31 24.81 3.55
N GLY A 20 -6.61 25.69 2.84
CA GLY A 20 -5.43 26.41 3.36
C GLY A 20 -5.70 27.89 3.61
N ASP A 21 -5.08 28.47 4.67
CA ASP A 21 -5.03 29.89 4.94
C ASP A 21 -3.68 30.28 5.60
N ALA A 22 -3.53 31.52 6.05
CA ALA A 22 -2.29 32.02 6.67
C ALA A 22 -1.90 31.29 7.99
N ARG A 23 -2.78 30.51 8.58
CA ARG A 23 -2.53 29.72 9.81
C ARG A 23 -2.07 28.28 9.50
N GLY A 24 -2.23 27.81 8.24
CA GLY A 24 -1.93 26.44 7.83
C GLY A 24 -3.05 25.84 6.99
N TYR A 25 -3.41 24.59 7.23
CA TYR A 25 -4.47 23.92 6.49
C TYR A 25 -5.39 23.09 7.37
N PHE A 26 -6.60 22.85 6.87
CA PHE A 26 -7.55 21.85 7.39
C PHE A 26 -7.95 20.90 6.25
N MET A 27 -8.13 19.63 6.58
CA MET A 27 -8.75 18.66 5.67
C MET A 27 -9.51 17.61 6.45
N GLU A 28 -10.60 17.11 5.89
CA GLU A 28 -11.19 15.86 6.34
C GLU A 28 -10.37 14.72 5.77
N ARG A 29 -9.59 14.06 6.62
CA ARG A 29 -8.66 13.02 6.18
C ARG A 29 -9.37 11.71 5.85
N PHE A 30 -10.42 11.38 6.59
CA PHE A 30 -11.23 10.19 6.41
C PHE A 30 -12.67 10.44 6.88
N SER A 31 -13.62 10.02 6.07
CA SER A 31 -15.03 9.96 6.41
C SER A 31 -15.56 8.63 5.90
N GLN A 32 -16.11 7.79 6.78
CA GLN A 32 -16.67 6.50 6.40
C GLN A 32 -17.72 6.65 5.31
N ARG A 33 -18.63 7.63 5.46
CA ARG A 33 -19.67 7.90 4.47
C ARG A 33 -19.11 8.21 3.09
N GLN A 34 -18.16 9.14 2.99
CA GLN A 34 -17.54 9.49 1.70
C GLN A 34 -16.75 8.32 1.12
N PHE A 35 -16.08 7.54 1.96
CA PHE A 35 -15.33 6.36 1.53
C PHE A 35 -16.28 5.30 0.94
N ASP A 36 -17.40 5.01 1.60
CA ASP A 36 -18.40 4.05 1.12
C ASP A 36 -19.00 4.48 -0.23
N GLU A 37 -19.25 5.78 -0.42
CA GLU A 37 -19.75 6.34 -1.67
C GLU A 37 -18.73 6.27 -2.83
N LEU A 38 -17.44 6.47 -2.54
CA LEU A 38 -16.39 6.59 -3.56
C LEU A 38 -15.69 5.26 -3.89
N VAL A 39 -15.58 4.37 -2.92
CA VAL A 39 -14.79 3.13 -3.01
C VAL A 39 -15.66 1.90 -2.76
N GLY A 40 -16.52 1.95 -1.74
CA GLY A 40 -17.36 0.86 -1.31
C GLY A 40 -17.29 0.61 0.20
N PRO A 41 -18.16 -0.26 0.73
CA PRO A 41 -18.31 -0.47 2.15
C PRO A 41 -17.14 -1.30 2.72
N VAL A 42 -16.13 -0.62 3.26
CA VAL A 42 -15.01 -1.23 3.98
C VAL A 42 -14.91 -0.62 5.37
N ARG A 43 -15.02 -1.43 6.41
CA ARG A 43 -14.89 -0.98 7.81
C ARG A 43 -13.46 -1.14 8.29
N PHE A 44 -12.77 -0.04 8.56
CA PHE A 44 -11.44 -0.07 9.15
C PHE A 44 -11.51 -0.24 10.66
N VAL A 45 -10.66 -1.12 11.20
CA VAL A 45 -10.66 -1.54 12.62
C VAL A 45 -9.30 -1.35 13.30
N GLN A 46 -8.25 -1.02 12.54
CA GLN A 46 -6.89 -0.84 13.05
C GLN A 46 -6.21 0.32 12.34
N ASP A 47 -5.53 1.19 13.08
CA ASP A 47 -4.68 2.26 12.58
C ASP A 47 -3.23 2.01 12.98
N ASN A 48 -2.31 2.24 12.04
CA ASN A 48 -0.88 2.06 12.25
C ASN A 48 -0.10 3.29 11.77
N GLU A 49 1.01 3.55 12.44
CA GLU A 49 1.97 4.56 12.02
C GLU A 49 3.38 3.98 12.04
N SER A 50 4.19 4.38 11.07
CA SER A 50 5.60 4.10 11.05
C SER A 50 6.40 5.32 10.60
N LYS A 51 7.62 5.46 11.14
CA LYS A 51 8.60 6.42 10.67
C LYS A 51 9.80 5.67 10.08
N SER A 52 10.27 6.12 8.92
CA SER A 52 11.39 5.51 8.22
C SER A 52 12.26 6.58 7.57
N ARG A 53 13.58 6.32 7.49
CA ARG A 53 14.53 7.21 6.82
C ARG A 53 14.62 6.91 5.32
N TYR A 54 15.27 7.78 4.57
CA TYR A 54 15.58 7.60 3.16
C TYR A 54 16.17 6.22 2.86
N GLY A 55 15.78 5.65 1.73
CA GLY A 55 16.28 4.36 1.26
C GLY A 55 15.57 3.14 1.86
N VAL A 56 14.78 3.31 2.93
CA VAL A 56 14.02 2.18 3.51
C VAL A 56 12.94 1.73 2.53
N VAL A 57 12.98 0.43 2.22
CA VAL A 57 11.89 -0.28 1.53
C VAL A 57 11.26 -1.26 2.53
N ARG A 58 9.95 -1.21 2.66
CA ARG A 58 9.15 -2.15 3.47
C ARG A 58 8.20 -2.89 2.55
N GLY A 59 8.24 -4.19 2.55
CA GLY A 59 7.36 -5.01 1.72
C GLY A 59 8.07 -6.11 0.96
N LEU A 60 7.38 -6.79 0.10
CA LEU A 60 5.94 -6.66 -0.15
C LEU A 60 5.17 -7.57 0.83
N HIS A 61 4.24 -7.02 1.61
CA HIS A 61 3.56 -7.75 2.68
C HIS A 61 2.07 -7.92 2.44
N PHE A 62 1.52 -9.04 2.92
CA PHE A 62 0.09 -9.30 2.98
C PHE A 62 -0.22 -10.22 4.17
N GLN A 63 -1.49 -10.36 4.52
CA GLN A 63 -1.99 -11.40 5.42
C GLN A 63 -2.88 -12.37 4.65
N LYS A 64 -2.80 -13.65 4.99
CA LYS A 64 -3.44 -14.77 4.29
C LYS A 64 -4.81 -15.11 4.87
N GLY A 65 -5.63 -15.78 4.04
CA GLY A 65 -6.89 -16.39 4.47
C GLY A 65 -7.87 -15.39 5.09
N GLU A 66 -8.49 -15.77 6.18
CA GLU A 66 -9.48 -14.95 6.91
C GLU A 66 -8.89 -13.66 7.49
N TYR A 67 -7.58 -13.62 7.70
CA TYR A 67 -6.87 -12.45 8.23
C TYR A 67 -6.43 -11.46 7.15
N ALA A 68 -6.76 -11.71 5.88
CA ALA A 68 -6.47 -10.79 4.79
C ALA A 68 -6.90 -9.37 5.12
N GLN A 69 -6.10 -8.38 4.72
CA GLN A 69 -6.32 -6.97 5.01
C GLN A 69 -6.44 -6.14 3.73
N ALA A 70 -7.50 -5.34 3.65
CA ALA A 70 -7.50 -4.14 2.83
C ALA A 70 -6.85 -3.00 3.61
N LYS A 71 -6.20 -2.08 2.91
CA LYS A 71 -5.46 -0.97 3.52
C LYS A 71 -5.84 0.35 2.88
N LEU A 72 -5.93 1.40 3.69
CA LEU A 72 -5.95 2.79 3.23
C LEU A 72 -4.71 3.48 3.75
N VAL A 73 -3.77 3.75 2.85
CA VAL A 73 -2.43 4.24 3.19
C VAL A 73 -2.24 5.70 2.83
N SER A 74 -1.37 6.40 3.55
CA SER A 74 -1.09 7.82 3.33
C SER A 74 0.22 8.25 4.00
N VAL A 75 0.77 9.39 3.56
CA VAL A 75 1.97 10.00 4.12
C VAL A 75 1.61 11.28 4.84
N VAL A 76 2.03 11.41 6.09
CA VAL A 76 1.84 12.63 6.89
C VAL A 76 2.96 13.61 6.63
N ARG A 77 4.19 13.11 6.57
CA ARG A 77 5.42 13.87 6.31
C ARG A 77 6.36 13.07 5.42
N GLY A 78 7.08 13.78 4.56
CA GLY A 78 8.01 13.16 3.61
C GLY A 78 7.32 12.63 2.37
N ARG A 79 7.99 11.74 1.64
CA ARG A 79 7.56 11.21 0.36
C ARG A 79 7.90 9.73 0.24
N VAL A 80 6.96 8.95 -0.27
CA VAL A 80 7.17 7.54 -0.60
C VAL A 80 6.70 7.21 -2.00
N LEU A 81 7.28 6.18 -2.61
CA LEU A 81 6.66 5.41 -3.67
C LEU A 81 5.91 4.27 -3.01
N ASP A 82 4.60 4.26 -3.11
CA ASP A 82 3.74 3.20 -2.59
C ASP A 82 3.36 2.22 -3.70
N VAL A 83 3.48 0.92 -3.45
CA VAL A 83 3.32 -0.14 -4.45
C VAL A 83 2.34 -1.20 -3.98
N ALA A 84 1.34 -1.49 -4.80
CA ALA A 84 0.37 -2.55 -4.60
C ALA A 84 0.46 -3.58 -5.74
N VAL A 85 0.84 -4.81 -5.42
CA VAL A 85 0.98 -5.92 -6.38
C VAL A 85 -0.22 -6.84 -6.29
N TYR A 86 -0.87 -7.12 -7.41
CA TYR A 86 -2.02 -8.02 -7.47
C TYR A 86 -1.58 -9.49 -7.39
N ILE A 87 -2.04 -10.21 -6.36
CA ILE A 87 -1.57 -11.56 -6.04
C ILE A 87 -2.66 -12.63 -6.01
N ARG A 88 -3.75 -12.47 -6.79
CA ARG A 88 -4.74 -13.52 -6.98
C ARG A 88 -4.36 -14.41 -8.16
N ARG A 89 -4.04 -15.67 -7.89
CA ARG A 89 -3.69 -16.66 -8.92
C ARG A 89 -4.85 -16.88 -9.89
N GLY A 90 -4.53 -17.10 -11.15
CA GLY A 90 -5.54 -17.30 -12.20
C GLY A 90 -6.14 -16.02 -12.79
N SER A 91 -5.81 -14.85 -12.24
CA SER A 91 -6.22 -13.56 -12.80
C SER A 91 -5.35 -13.15 -13.99
N PRO A 92 -5.92 -12.50 -15.03
CA PRO A 92 -5.13 -11.92 -16.12
C PRO A 92 -4.21 -10.78 -15.70
N THR A 93 -4.43 -10.22 -14.49
CA THR A 93 -3.59 -9.16 -13.91
C THR A 93 -2.67 -9.66 -12.78
N PHE A 94 -2.54 -10.98 -12.61
CA PHE A 94 -1.62 -11.57 -11.62
C PHE A 94 -0.19 -11.06 -11.83
N GLY A 95 0.47 -10.61 -10.77
CA GLY A 95 1.80 -10.03 -10.80
C GLY A 95 1.89 -8.59 -11.32
N ARG A 96 0.81 -8.00 -11.85
CA ARG A 96 0.81 -6.57 -12.17
C ARG A 96 0.76 -5.72 -10.91
N HIS A 97 1.31 -4.53 -10.97
CA HIS A 97 1.34 -3.61 -9.82
C HIS A 97 0.90 -2.19 -10.20
N VAL A 98 0.42 -1.48 -9.19
CA VAL A 98 0.21 -0.03 -9.23
C VAL A 98 1.29 0.60 -8.37
N ALA A 99 1.92 1.67 -8.85
CA ALA A 99 2.86 2.49 -8.10
C ALA A 99 2.36 3.93 -8.03
N ALA A 100 2.27 4.50 -6.83
CA ALA A 100 1.79 5.85 -6.60
C ALA A 100 2.76 6.65 -5.72
N LEU A 101 3.03 7.91 -6.09
CA LEU A 101 3.74 8.84 -5.22
C LEU A 101 2.76 9.43 -4.19
N LEU A 102 3.05 9.18 -2.93
CA LEU A 102 2.32 9.75 -1.80
C LEU A 102 3.28 10.62 -0.98
N ASP A 103 2.84 11.81 -0.60
CA ASP A 103 3.65 12.71 0.22
C ASP A 103 2.80 13.61 1.12
N GLY A 104 3.50 14.26 2.06
CA GLY A 104 2.89 15.20 3.00
C GLY A 104 2.33 16.48 2.35
N GLU A 105 2.63 16.75 1.07
CA GLU A 105 2.15 17.93 0.33
C GLU A 105 0.89 17.58 -0.49
N ASN A 106 0.94 16.48 -1.28
CA ASN A 106 -0.18 16.08 -2.13
C ASN A 106 -1.34 15.48 -1.32
N LYS A 107 -1.11 15.06 -0.07
CA LYS A 107 -2.10 14.50 0.86
C LYS A 107 -2.86 13.28 0.31
N ARG A 108 -2.44 12.71 -0.81
CA ARG A 108 -3.09 11.57 -1.45
C ARG A 108 -3.08 10.34 -0.55
N GLN A 109 -4.08 9.51 -0.73
CA GLN A 109 -4.20 8.23 -0.06
C GLN A 109 -4.41 7.14 -1.12
N LEU A 110 -3.87 5.95 -0.89
CA LEU A 110 -4.08 4.81 -1.77
C LEU A 110 -4.91 3.75 -1.03
N PHE A 111 -6.06 3.40 -1.60
CA PHE A 111 -6.82 2.24 -1.14
C PHE A 111 -6.35 1.00 -1.89
N ILE A 112 -5.99 -0.03 -1.12
CA ILE A 112 -5.49 -1.32 -1.60
C ILE A 112 -6.42 -2.39 -1.03
N PRO A 113 -7.23 -3.08 -1.86
CA PRO A 113 -8.14 -4.11 -1.38
C PRO A 113 -7.40 -5.39 -0.96
N ARG A 114 -8.11 -6.32 -0.33
CA ARG A 114 -7.59 -7.66 -0.05
C ARG A 114 -7.18 -8.35 -1.35
N GLY A 115 -6.16 -9.21 -1.31
CA GLY A 115 -5.64 -9.91 -2.48
C GLY A 115 -4.52 -9.15 -3.21
N PHE A 116 -3.91 -8.20 -2.51
CA PHE A 116 -2.71 -7.50 -2.93
C PHE A 116 -1.59 -7.70 -1.91
N ALA A 117 -0.34 -7.76 -2.38
CA ALA A 117 0.84 -7.51 -1.57
C ALA A 117 1.18 -6.02 -1.65
N HIS A 118 1.60 -5.44 -0.53
CA HIS A 118 1.83 -4.02 -0.39
C HIS A 118 3.22 -3.72 0.14
N GLY A 119 3.84 -2.69 -0.39
CA GLY A 119 5.11 -2.16 0.09
C GLY A 119 5.30 -0.71 -0.30
N PHE A 120 6.33 -0.08 0.26
CA PHE A 120 6.69 1.30 -0.10
C PHE A 120 8.20 1.53 0.03
N ALA A 121 8.70 2.51 -0.73
CA ALA A 121 10.06 3.02 -0.67
C ALA A 121 10.07 4.47 -0.21
N VAL A 122 10.95 4.83 0.72
CA VAL A 122 11.11 6.21 1.22
C VAL A 122 12.04 7.00 0.32
N LEU A 123 11.52 8.08 -0.29
CA LEU A 123 12.22 8.91 -1.27
C LEU A 123 12.66 10.28 -0.73
N SER A 124 12.32 10.63 0.50
CA SER A 124 12.75 11.83 1.23
C SER A 124 13.66 11.45 2.40
N ASP A 125 14.31 12.42 3.05
CA ASP A 125 15.18 12.17 4.20
C ASP A 125 14.52 11.29 5.26
N GLU A 126 13.23 11.54 5.51
CA GLU A 126 12.38 10.70 6.35
C GLU A 126 10.93 10.73 5.84
N ALA A 127 10.17 9.71 6.17
CA ALA A 127 8.72 9.69 5.96
C ALA A 127 7.98 9.17 7.20
N VAL A 128 6.85 9.83 7.52
CA VAL A 128 5.86 9.33 8.49
C VAL A 128 4.67 8.81 7.68
N PHE A 129 4.48 7.50 7.75
CA PHE A 129 3.53 6.72 6.98
C PHE A 129 2.44 6.19 7.89
N GLN A 130 1.19 6.42 7.54
CA GLN A 130 0.02 5.93 8.27
C GLN A 130 -0.86 5.09 7.37
N TYR A 131 -1.48 4.05 7.97
CA TYR A 131 -2.43 3.23 7.23
C TYR A 131 -3.50 2.61 8.14
N LYS A 132 -4.72 2.57 7.61
CA LYS A 132 -5.86 1.87 8.21
C LYS A 132 -5.95 0.47 7.62
N CYS A 133 -6.36 -0.51 8.45
CA CYS A 133 -6.63 -1.88 8.03
C CYS A 133 -8.07 -2.28 8.36
N ASP A 134 -8.69 -3.05 7.49
CA ASP A 134 -10.05 -3.58 7.67
C ASP A 134 -10.08 -4.88 8.50
N ASN A 135 -8.92 -5.36 8.94
CA ASN A 135 -8.79 -6.52 9.81
C ASN A 135 -7.61 -6.35 10.77
N TYR A 136 -7.58 -7.14 11.84
CA TYR A 136 -6.52 -7.08 12.83
C TYR A 136 -5.23 -7.76 12.37
N TYR A 137 -4.14 -7.33 12.96
CA TYR A 137 -2.84 -7.96 12.73
C TYR A 137 -2.81 -9.37 13.31
N ALA A 138 -2.41 -10.34 12.49
CA ALA A 138 -2.27 -11.75 12.83
C ALA A 138 -0.88 -12.26 12.39
N PRO A 139 0.11 -12.33 13.30
CA PRO A 139 1.50 -12.70 12.96
C PRO A 139 1.63 -14.05 12.24
N GLY A 140 0.79 -15.02 12.61
CA GLY A 140 0.79 -16.37 12.00
C GLY A 140 0.25 -16.39 10.55
N SER A 141 -0.41 -15.33 10.12
CA SER A 141 -0.99 -15.20 8.77
C SER A 141 -0.20 -14.31 7.83
N GLU A 142 0.94 -13.79 8.28
CA GLU A 142 1.77 -12.96 7.43
C GLU A 142 2.32 -13.74 6.24
N GLY A 143 2.32 -13.07 5.09
CA GLY A 143 3.02 -13.47 3.87
C GLY A 143 3.82 -12.31 3.30
N GLY A 144 4.78 -12.63 2.46
CA GLY A 144 5.56 -11.63 1.78
C GLY A 144 6.09 -12.12 0.44
N ILE A 145 6.46 -11.19 -0.42
CA ILE A 145 7.05 -11.41 -1.72
C ILE A 145 8.33 -10.60 -1.80
N ALA A 146 9.36 -11.12 -2.44
CA ALA A 146 10.63 -10.44 -2.63
C ALA A 146 10.41 -9.08 -3.31
N TRP A 147 10.97 -8.05 -2.70
CA TRP A 147 10.87 -6.65 -3.19
C TRP A 147 11.53 -6.45 -4.55
N ASP A 148 12.54 -7.26 -4.85
CA ASP A 148 13.37 -7.26 -6.05
C ASP A 148 13.04 -8.42 -7.03
N ASP A 149 11.86 -9.01 -6.91
CA ASP A 149 11.41 -10.05 -7.82
C ASP A 149 11.46 -9.54 -9.28
N PRO A 150 12.30 -10.12 -10.15
CA PRO A 150 12.47 -9.66 -11.52
C PRO A 150 11.19 -9.78 -12.35
N ALA A 151 10.28 -10.69 -11.99
CA ALA A 151 9.00 -10.85 -12.69
C ALA A 151 8.05 -9.67 -12.41
N LEU A 152 8.22 -8.98 -11.28
CA LEU A 152 7.43 -7.79 -10.93
C LEU A 152 7.99 -6.52 -11.57
N ALA A 153 9.30 -6.47 -11.84
CA ALA A 153 10.01 -5.34 -12.44
C ALA A 153 9.66 -3.98 -11.82
N ILE A 154 9.57 -3.92 -10.47
CA ILE A 154 9.22 -2.70 -9.75
C ILE A 154 10.40 -1.73 -9.78
N ASP A 155 10.21 -0.55 -10.35
CA ASP A 155 11.14 0.56 -10.21
C ASP A 155 10.89 1.31 -8.89
N TRP A 156 11.66 1.01 -7.87
CA TRP A 156 11.56 1.64 -6.54
C TRP A 156 12.05 3.08 -6.51
N ARG A 157 12.61 3.59 -7.61
CA ARG A 157 13.18 4.95 -7.73
C ARG A 157 14.28 5.24 -6.71
N LEU A 158 14.99 4.21 -6.30
CA LEU A 158 16.14 4.27 -5.39
C LEU A 158 17.36 3.62 -6.05
N PRO A 159 18.55 4.18 -5.89
CA PRO A 159 19.78 3.48 -6.26
C PRO A 159 19.88 2.15 -5.49
N ALA A 160 20.25 1.08 -6.18
CA ALA A 160 20.32 -0.26 -5.57
C ALA A 160 21.18 -0.33 -4.31
N GLY A 161 22.29 0.44 -4.27
CA GLY A 161 23.20 0.50 -3.11
C GLY A 161 22.67 1.27 -1.90
N GLU A 162 21.54 1.98 -2.03
CA GLU A 162 20.95 2.81 -0.97
C GLU A 162 19.73 2.16 -0.34
N ILE A 163 19.30 1.00 -0.85
CA ILE A 163 18.10 0.30 -0.36
C ILE A 163 18.38 -0.36 0.99
N LEU A 164 17.52 -0.06 1.95
CA LEU A 164 17.57 -0.56 3.32
C LEU A 164 16.35 -1.43 3.61
N LEU A 165 16.60 -2.68 3.96
CA LEU A 165 15.58 -3.69 4.23
C LEU A 165 15.72 -4.24 5.64
N SER A 166 14.60 -4.69 6.20
CA SER A 166 14.65 -5.56 7.39
C SER A 166 15.17 -6.94 7.03
N GLU A 167 15.68 -7.68 8.04
CA GLU A 167 16.10 -9.08 7.84
C GLU A 167 14.94 -9.98 7.34
N LYS A 168 13.70 -9.65 7.71
CA LYS A 168 12.51 -10.34 7.26
C LYS A 168 12.27 -10.10 5.77
N ASP A 169 12.32 -8.84 5.33
CA ASP A 169 12.05 -8.47 3.93
C ASP A 169 13.08 -9.04 2.96
N ARG A 170 14.32 -9.27 3.41
CA ARG A 170 15.38 -9.92 2.62
C ARG A 170 15.11 -11.40 2.32
N ARG A 171 14.22 -12.06 3.08
CA ARG A 171 14.01 -13.52 3.02
C ARG A 171 12.71 -13.89 2.34
N HIS A 172 11.94 -12.94 1.86
CA HIS A 172 10.69 -13.25 1.18
C HIS A 172 10.95 -13.99 -0.15
N PRO A 173 10.12 -14.98 -0.48
CA PRO A 173 10.22 -15.71 -1.75
C PRO A 173 9.81 -14.81 -2.94
N GLN A 174 10.21 -15.20 -4.14
CA GLN A 174 9.65 -14.63 -5.36
C GLN A 174 8.16 -14.97 -5.49
N LEU A 175 7.41 -14.19 -6.25
CA LEU A 175 5.97 -14.36 -6.44
C LEU A 175 5.60 -15.78 -6.92
N ALA A 176 6.41 -16.35 -7.80
CA ALA A 176 6.20 -17.70 -8.32
C ALA A 176 6.26 -18.78 -7.24
N ASP A 177 7.11 -18.59 -6.23
CA ASP A 177 7.38 -19.54 -5.15
C ASP A 177 6.61 -19.19 -3.86
N ALA A 178 5.88 -18.06 -3.84
CA ALA A 178 5.15 -17.63 -2.66
C ALA A 178 4.02 -18.62 -2.32
N PRO A 179 3.99 -19.14 -1.08
CA PRO A 179 2.94 -20.08 -0.66
C PRO A 179 1.63 -19.34 -0.37
N GLU A 180 0.51 -20.05 -0.49
CA GLU A 180 -0.81 -19.62 0.02
C GLU A 180 -1.23 -18.21 -0.45
N LEU A 181 -1.10 -17.94 -1.75
CA LEU A 181 -1.65 -16.74 -2.36
C LEU A 181 -3.18 -16.84 -2.49
N PHE A 182 -3.80 -15.72 -2.79
CA PHE A 182 -5.25 -15.67 -3.06
C PHE A 182 -5.59 -16.33 -4.39
N GLU A 183 -6.80 -16.86 -4.50
CA GLU A 183 -7.35 -17.33 -5.77
C GLU A 183 -8.23 -16.24 -6.41
N TYR A 184 -8.29 -16.27 -7.73
CA TYR A 184 -9.15 -15.38 -8.51
C TYR A 184 -10.47 -16.10 -8.79
N ASP A 185 -11.54 -15.65 -8.10
CA ASP A 185 -12.88 -16.07 -8.43
C ASP A 185 -13.30 -15.37 -9.72
N ARG A 186 -13.48 -16.14 -10.78
CA ARG A 186 -14.03 -15.60 -12.04
C ARG A 186 -15.47 -15.18 -11.77
N PRO A 187 -15.87 -13.93 -12.14
CA PRO A 187 -17.25 -13.50 -12.03
C PRO A 187 -18.17 -14.29 -12.95
#